data_6c353f912c3b9625480ea4f184e471c3
#
_entry.id   6c353f912c3b9625480ea4f184e471c3
#
_cell.length_a   1.000
_cell.length_b   1.000
_cell.length_c   1.000
_cell.angle_alpha   90.00
_cell.angle_beta   90.00
_cell.angle_gamma   90.00
#
_symmetry.space_group_name_H-M   'P 1'
#
loop_
_entity.id
_entity.type
_entity.pdbx_description
1 polymer ?
#
loop_
_entity_poly.entity_id
_entity_poly.type
_entity_poly.pdbx_seq_one_letter_code
_entity_poly.pdbx_strand_id
1 'polypeptide(L)'
;MAAVTGGLSERTAWARNLAAPLRDFLDTQSAGALALLGAAVAALVWANSPWWTSYEHVWTTELTVSLGDARLGEDLRYWVNSGLMTFFFLVVGLEAKRELDVGALRERRRATIPFTAALFGLTVPVLIFLAFNAGGPGARGWGAAMSTDTAFALGLVGLLAPNGTRLRVAMLTSAVFDDLVALVVIAVAYTDHVAVWPLMIAVALFAGLFALRWAPPEWRLKAAAALGVGVWVALHASGIDPVIAGLAVGLVTGAYPPAREELERVTELTRSFREQPTPQLARSAQRGLAFAISPNERLQYELHPWTSYVIVPLFALANAGLHIDGPLLRAAVTSPITLGILLGYVIGKPVGYSLGAWVAVRFFGQQRQISWPVLTAGGVAAGIGFTVSLLIAGLAFHGQLLEEAKLGVLGSCVVSSLGAWGAFRLIRHLPAALRARQLARTADDLLDLSEDVDPARDHIRGGEDAVVTLLEYGDYECPYCGQAEVVVRELLSSFGAELRYVWRHLPLNDVHPRAEVSAEAAEAAGAQGHFWDMHDRLLADQELLDLGRHAEEIGLDMDRFWDDLRRHRHLPRIAEDVASADASGVAGTPTFFINGRRHFGAYDVATLTAAVKAAQRRAQIRLAAA
;
A
#
# COMPACT_ATOMS: atom_id res chain seq x y z
N MET A 1 28.36 -17.32 -12.82
CA MET A 1 27.41 -16.43 -13.45
C MET A 1 25.97 -16.66 -12.98
N ALA A 2 25.47 -17.87 -12.83
CA ALA A 2 24.07 -18.09 -12.41
C ALA A 2 23.69 -17.68 -10.97
N ALA A 3 24.64 -17.53 -10.05
CA ALA A 3 24.36 -17.23 -8.64
C ALA A 3 24.21 -15.72 -8.34
N VAL A 4 24.70 -14.83 -9.22
CA VAL A 4 24.63 -13.36 -9.01
C VAL A 4 23.34 -12.78 -9.59
N THR A 5 22.80 -13.39 -10.65
CA THR A 5 21.58 -12.90 -11.33
C THR A 5 20.28 -13.21 -10.58
N GLY A 6 20.21 -14.28 -9.79
CA GLY A 6 19.01 -14.67 -9.04
C GLY A 6 18.59 -13.66 -7.94
N GLY A 7 19.57 -12.98 -7.30
CA GLY A 7 19.26 -12.01 -6.24
C GLY A 7 18.79 -10.64 -6.73
N LEU A 8 19.09 -10.29 -7.98
CA LEU A 8 18.77 -8.99 -8.57
C LEU A 8 17.32 -8.95 -9.10
N SER A 9 16.83 -10.07 -9.67
CA SER A 9 15.46 -10.15 -10.21
C SER A 9 14.36 -10.10 -9.15
N GLU A 10 14.63 -10.62 -7.93
CA GLU A 10 13.65 -10.58 -6.83
C GLU A 10 13.38 -9.17 -6.30
N ARG A 11 14.40 -8.28 -6.32
CA ARG A 11 14.26 -6.89 -5.84
C ARG A 11 13.53 -5.98 -6.83
N THR A 12 13.76 -6.17 -8.13
CA THR A 12 13.11 -5.37 -9.20
C THR A 12 11.62 -5.70 -9.31
N ALA A 13 11.23 -6.96 -9.11
CA ALA A 13 9.84 -7.37 -9.07
C ALA A 13 9.07 -6.76 -7.90
N TRP A 14 9.73 -6.55 -6.76
CA TRP A 14 9.15 -5.91 -5.58
C TRP A 14 8.67 -4.47 -5.84
N ALA A 15 9.43 -3.68 -6.55
CA ALA A 15 9.08 -2.28 -6.83
C ALA A 15 7.96 -2.13 -7.88
N ARG A 16 7.84 -3.07 -8.83
CA ARG A 16 6.71 -3.11 -9.80
C ARG A 16 5.38 -3.32 -9.09
N ASN A 17 5.38 -4.11 -8.02
CA ASN A 17 4.15 -4.49 -7.32
C ASN A 17 3.61 -3.40 -6.39
N LEU A 18 4.39 -2.36 -6.07
CA LEU A 18 3.96 -1.32 -5.12
C LEU A 18 3.38 -0.04 -5.76
N ALA A 19 3.81 0.36 -6.94
CA ALA A 19 3.47 1.67 -7.48
C ALA A 19 2.13 1.72 -8.24
N ALA A 20 1.81 0.73 -9.08
CA ALA A 20 0.54 0.69 -9.83
C ALA A 20 -0.63 0.20 -8.94
N PRO A 21 -0.51 -0.93 -8.19
CA PRO A 21 -1.56 -1.36 -7.28
C PRO A 21 -1.90 -0.34 -6.20
N LEU A 22 -0.92 0.47 -5.73
CA LEU A 22 -1.18 1.49 -4.72
C LEU A 22 -2.07 2.63 -5.27
N ARG A 23 -1.95 3.02 -6.53
CA ARG A 23 -2.85 4.01 -7.14
C ARG A 23 -4.26 3.46 -7.29
N ASP A 24 -4.41 2.30 -7.91
CA ASP A 24 -5.70 1.66 -8.11
C ASP A 24 -6.39 1.36 -6.77
N PHE A 25 -5.61 0.96 -5.76
CA PHE A 25 -6.08 0.79 -4.39
C PHE A 25 -6.57 2.11 -3.77
N LEU A 26 -5.81 3.21 -3.90
CA LEU A 26 -6.20 4.51 -3.34
C LEU A 26 -7.41 5.12 -4.08
N ASP A 27 -7.55 4.92 -5.37
CA ASP A 27 -8.70 5.38 -6.15
C ASP A 27 -9.95 4.57 -5.78
N THR A 28 -9.84 3.26 -5.62
CA THR A 28 -10.92 2.38 -5.15
C THR A 28 -11.31 2.69 -3.70
N GLN A 29 -10.36 2.99 -2.83
CA GLN A 29 -10.59 3.37 -1.43
C GLN A 29 -11.40 4.67 -1.31
N SER A 30 -11.10 5.68 -2.13
CA SER A 30 -11.83 6.95 -2.10
C SER A 30 -13.29 6.79 -2.53
N ALA A 31 -13.55 5.98 -3.55
CA ALA A 31 -14.90 5.67 -4.01
C ALA A 31 -15.64 4.75 -3.02
N GLY A 32 -14.95 3.78 -2.43
CA GLY A 32 -15.49 2.92 -1.37
C GLY A 32 -15.90 3.70 -0.12
N ALA A 33 -15.11 4.70 0.29
CA ALA A 33 -15.43 5.58 1.41
C ALA A 33 -16.73 6.39 1.16
N LEU A 34 -16.97 6.84 -0.08
CA LEU A 34 -18.23 7.51 -0.45
C LEU A 34 -19.42 6.55 -0.41
N ALA A 35 -19.27 5.32 -0.89
CA ALA A 35 -20.31 4.30 -0.81
C ALA A 35 -20.66 3.95 0.64
N LEU A 36 -19.64 3.82 1.49
CA LEU A 36 -19.78 3.57 2.92
C LEU A 36 -20.52 4.72 3.62
N LEU A 37 -20.14 5.97 3.35
CA LEU A 37 -20.80 7.15 3.88
C LEU A 37 -22.27 7.21 3.43
N GLY A 38 -22.52 6.95 2.15
CA GLY A 38 -23.88 6.90 1.60
C GLY A 38 -24.75 5.86 2.29
N ALA A 39 -24.21 4.66 2.54
CA ALA A 39 -24.90 3.58 3.25
C ALA A 39 -25.18 3.94 4.73
N ALA A 40 -24.20 4.56 5.42
CA ALA A 40 -24.37 5.01 6.80
C ALA A 40 -25.45 6.09 6.91
N VAL A 41 -25.45 7.07 6.00
CA VAL A 41 -26.51 8.10 5.93
C VAL A 41 -27.86 7.47 5.62
N ALA A 42 -27.93 6.53 4.67
CA ALA A 42 -29.16 5.81 4.35
C ALA A 42 -29.71 5.04 5.56
N ALA A 43 -28.85 4.37 6.33
CA ALA A 43 -29.21 3.68 7.57
C ALA A 43 -29.80 4.63 8.61
N LEU A 44 -29.14 5.78 8.83
CA LEU A 44 -29.64 6.82 9.76
C LEU A 44 -30.95 7.41 9.30
N VAL A 45 -31.10 7.74 8.01
CA VAL A 45 -32.35 8.26 7.46
C VAL A 45 -33.50 7.24 7.62
N TRP A 46 -33.23 5.96 7.31
CA TRP A 46 -34.22 4.89 7.44
C TRP A 46 -34.60 4.69 8.90
N ALA A 47 -33.64 4.58 9.82
CA ALA A 47 -33.90 4.40 11.26
C ALA A 47 -34.61 5.60 11.93
N ASN A 48 -34.60 6.81 11.32
CA ASN A 48 -35.31 8.00 11.82
C ASN A 48 -36.50 8.39 10.96
N SER A 49 -36.89 7.55 10.01
CA SER A 49 -38.09 7.73 9.18
C SER A 49 -39.34 7.17 9.89
N PRO A 50 -40.57 7.47 9.40
CA PRO A 50 -41.77 6.81 9.87
C PRO A 50 -41.75 5.28 9.77
N TRP A 51 -40.82 4.72 9.02
CA TRP A 51 -40.63 3.27 8.81
C TRP A 51 -39.51 2.68 9.67
N TRP A 52 -39.09 3.31 10.76
CA TRP A 52 -37.99 2.87 11.60
C TRP A 52 -38.16 1.43 12.10
N THR A 53 -39.39 0.98 12.37
CA THR A 53 -39.70 -0.39 12.77
C THR A 53 -39.32 -1.41 11.68
N SER A 54 -39.44 -1.04 10.39
CA SER A 54 -39.06 -1.89 9.28
C SER A 54 -37.55 -2.07 9.21
N TYR A 55 -36.76 -1.09 9.63
CA TYR A 55 -35.30 -1.20 9.70
C TYR A 55 -34.89 -2.34 10.64
N GLU A 56 -35.37 -2.32 11.89
CA GLU A 56 -35.06 -3.39 12.84
C GLU A 56 -35.63 -4.75 12.40
N HIS A 57 -36.86 -4.77 11.88
CA HIS A 57 -37.47 -6.02 11.42
C HIS A 57 -36.69 -6.71 10.31
N VAL A 58 -36.14 -5.97 9.36
CA VAL A 58 -35.29 -6.54 8.29
C VAL A 58 -34.04 -7.18 8.88
N TRP A 59 -33.32 -6.48 9.77
CA TRP A 59 -32.05 -6.96 10.29
C TRP A 59 -32.15 -8.06 11.35
N THR A 60 -33.33 -8.21 11.99
CA THR A 60 -33.64 -9.28 12.93
C THR A 60 -34.34 -10.47 12.27
N THR A 61 -34.57 -10.43 10.94
CA THR A 61 -35.14 -11.56 10.19
C THR A 61 -34.15 -12.74 10.22
N GLU A 62 -34.61 -13.90 10.67
CA GLU A 62 -33.80 -15.12 10.71
C GLU A 62 -33.61 -15.71 9.31
N LEU A 63 -32.36 -15.98 8.98
CA LEU A 63 -31.95 -16.74 7.79
C LEU A 63 -31.29 -18.05 8.23
N THR A 64 -31.99 -19.15 8.02
CA THR A 64 -31.52 -20.48 8.38
C THR A 64 -30.95 -21.22 7.17
N VAL A 65 -29.68 -21.62 7.24
CA VAL A 65 -29.04 -22.52 6.28
C VAL A 65 -29.01 -23.92 6.87
N SER A 66 -29.61 -24.90 6.18
CA SER A 66 -29.63 -26.28 6.62
C SER A 66 -28.96 -27.22 5.62
N LEU A 67 -28.12 -28.12 6.16
CA LEU A 67 -27.46 -29.17 5.38
C LEU A 67 -27.67 -30.51 6.11
N GLY A 68 -28.65 -31.30 5.66
CA GLY A 68 -29.10 -32.49 6.39
C GLY A 68 -29.67 -32.10 7.77
N ASP A 69 -29.13 -32.70 8.84
CA ASP A 69 -29.54 -32.41 10.22
C ASP A 69 -28.84 -31.17 10.83
N ALA A 70 -27.76 -30.70 10.21
CA ALA A 70 -27.08 -29.50 10.64
C ALA A 70 -27.86 -28.25 10.24
N ARG A 71 -28.18 -27.38 11.20
CA ARG A 71 -28.89 -26.12 10.99
C ARG A 71 -28.10 -24.98 11.59
N LEU A 72 -27.88 -23.94 10.79
CA LEU A 72 -27.29 -22.68 11.19
C LEU A 72 -28.36 -21.59 10.97
N GLY A 73 -29.05 -21.20 12.04
CA GLY A 73 -30.10 -20.18 12.03
C GLY A 73 -29.61 -18.97 12.78
N GLU A 74 -29.40 -17.87 12.07
CA GLU A 74 -28.94 -16.59 12.61
C GLU A 74 -29.71 -15.46 11.93
N ASP A 75 -29.76 -14.29 12.55
CA ASP A 75 -30.39 -13.12 11.94
C ASP A 75 -29.53 -12.52 10.80
N LEU A 76 -30.15 -11.72 9.94
CA LEU A 76 -29.46 -11.09 8.81
C LEU A 76 -28.31 -10.17 9.27
N ARG A 77 -28.45 -9.51 10.43
CA ARG A 77 -27.38 -8.68 11.00
C ARG A 77 -26.16 -9.52 11.34
N TYR A 78 -26.35 -10.69 11.92
CA TYR A 78 -25.28 -11.65 12.20
C TYR A 78 -24.61 -12.14 10.92
N TRP A 79 -25.39 -12.49 9.89
CA TRP A 79 -24.83 -12.92 8.60
C TRP A 79 -23.99 -11.84 7.93
N VAL A 80 -24.37 -10.56 8.09
CA VAL A 80 -23.54 -9.44 7.63
C VAL A 80 -22.28 -9.31 8.49
N ASN A 81 -22.42 -9.31 9.84
CA ASN A 81 -21.36 -9.02 10.78
C ASN A 81 -20.30 -10.13 10.87
N SER A 82 -20.71 -11.38 10.77
CA SER A 82 -19.83 -12.54 10.93
C SER A 82 -19.64 -13.31 9.63
N GLY A 83 -20.62 -13.31 8.73
CA GLY A 83 -20.52 -13.96 7.42
C GLY A 83 -19.78 -13.09 6.40
N LEU A 84 -20.36 -11.97 6.03
CA LEU A 84 -19.78 -11.10 4.99
C LEU A 84 -18.50 -10.40 5.46
N MET A 85 -18.44 -9.94 6.70
CA MET A 85 -17.24 -9.32 7.24
C MET A 85 -16.04 -10.27 7.32
N THR A 86 -16.24 -11.59 7.29
CA THR A 86 -15.14 -12.54 7.14
C THR A 86 -14.33 -12.29 5.85
N PHE A 87 -14.97 -11.92 4.74
CA PHE A 87 -14.28 -11.57 3.50
C PHE A 87 -13.55 -10.23 3.60
N PHE A 88 -14.10 -9.27 4.33
CA PHE A 88 -13.39 -8.02 4.63
C PHE A 88 -12.12 -8.31 5.43
N PHE A 89 -12.20 -9.10 6.50
CA PHE A 89 -11.02 -9.47 7.29
C PHE A 89 -10.07 -10.44 6.56
N LEU A 90 -10.55 -11.17 5.57
CA LEU A 90 -9.68 -11.89 4.63
C LEU A 90 -8.81 -10.91 3.85
N VAL A 91 -9.39 -9.84 3.29
CA VAL A 91 -8.62 -8.80 2.57
C VAL A 91 -7.64 -8.11 3.51
N VAL A 92 -8.05 -7.73 4.72
CA VAL A 92 -7.15 -7.18 5.75
C VAL A 92 -6.00 -8.13 6.07
N GLY A 93 -6.27 -9.43 6.18
CA GLY A 93 -5.25 -10.47 6.38
C GLY A 93 -4.28 -10.60 5.21
N LEU A 94 -4.79 -10.50 3.98
CA LEU A 94 -3.97 -10.49 2.76
C LEU A 94 -3.08 -9.23 2.70
N GLU A 95 -3.61 -8.06 3.04
CA GLU A 95 -2.86 -6.81 3.12
C GLU A 95 -1.77 -6.88 4.19
N ALA A 96 -2.12 -7.37 5.39
CA ALA A 96 -1.17 -7.57 6.47
C ALA A 96 -0.03 -8.52 6.07
N LYS A 97 -0.37 -9.64 5.43
CA LYS A 97 0.63 -10.60 4.93
C LYS A 97 1.53 -9.99 3.88
N ARG A 98 0.99 -9.22 2.95
CA ARG A 98 1.76 -8.51 1.94
C ARG A 98 2.70 -7.48 2.57
N GLU A 99 2.24 -6.70 3.55
CA GLU A 99 3.09 -5.73 4.26
C GLU A 99 4.21 -6.42 5.06
N LEU A 100 3.97 -7.61 5.61
CA LEU A 100 4.98 -8.40 6.34
C LEU A 100 6.01 -9.04 5.41
N ASP A 101 5.58 -9.58 4.26
CA ASP A 101 6.46 -10.34 3.36
C ASP A 101 7.23 -9.42 2.39
N VAL A 102 6.59 -8.39 1.86
CA VAL A 102 7.06 -7.58 0.72
C VAL A 102 7.03 -6.08 1.04
N GLY A 103 6.21 -5.63 2.00
CA GLY A 103 5.95 -4.22 2.29
C GLY A 103 6.91 -3.57 3.28
N ALA A 104 6.50 -2.39 3.76
CA ALA A 104 7.28 -1.56 4.69
C ALA A 104 7.59 -2.24 6.03
N LEU A 105 6.77 -3.21 6.46
CA LEU A 105 6.97 -3.96 7.71
C LEU A 105 8.16 -4.94 7.65
N ARG A 106 8.65 -5.31 6.46
CA ARG A 106 9.85 -6.15 6.29
C ARG A 106 11.11 -5.44 6.78
N GLU A 107 11.23 -4.14 6.57
CA GLU A 107 12.36 -3.34 7.06
C GLU A 107 12.08 -2.78 8.45
N ARG A 108 12.62 -3.40 9.49
CA ARG A 108 12.42 -3.01 10.90
C ARG A 108 12.63 -1.52 11.17
N ARG A 109 13.59 -0.88 10.50
CA ARG A 109 13.85 0.55 10.65
C ARG A 109 12.71 1.42 10.10
N ARG A 110 12.13 1.07 8.94
CA ARG A 110 11.03 1.84 8.33
C ARG A 110 9.70 1.60 9.03
N ALA A 111 9.50 0.39 9.56
CA ALA A 111 8.29 -0.01 10.28
C ALA A 111 8.17 0.63 11.68
N THR A 112 9.28 1.08 12.30
CA THR A 112 9.27 1.52 13.71
C THR A 112 8.33 2.70 13.96
N ILE A 113 8.33 3.74 13.12
CA ILE A 113 7.46 4.93 13.31
C ILE A 113 5.98 4.57 13.12
N PRO A 114 5.54 3.94 12.01
CA PRO A 114 4.15 3.50 11.87
C PRO A 114 3.70 2.55 12.98
N PHE A 115 4.54 1.61 13.38
CA PHE A 115 4.24 0.65 14.44
C PHE A 115 4.03 1.31 15.80
N THR A 116 4.97 2.18 16.22
CA THR A 116 4.83 2.90 17.52
C THR A 116 3.68 3.88 17.48
N ALA A 117 3.44 4.56 16.34
CA ALA A 117 2.30 5.45 16.17
C ALA A 117 0.98 4.67 16.28
N ALA A 118 0.87 3.49 15.66
CA ALA A 118 -0.29 2.61 15.81
C ALA A 118 -0.47 2.14 17.25
N LEU A 119 0.58 1.61 17.89
CA LEU A 119 0.52 1.10 19.26
C LEU A 119 0.03 2.16 20.25
N PHE A 120 0.59 3.38 20.20
CA PHE A 120 0.14 4.47 21.05
C PHE A 120 -1.23 5.02 20.60
N GLY A 121 -1.51 4.99 19.28
CA GLY A 121 -2.80 5.33 18.69
C GLY A 121 -3.94 4.38 19.11
N LEU A 122 -3.64 3.15 19.49
CA LEU A 122 -4.57 2.19 20.10
C LEU A 122 -4.66 2.39 21.62
N THR A 123 -3.51 2.49 22.29
CA THR A 123 -3.43 2.49 23.75
C THR A 123 -4.01 3.76 24.37
N VAL A 124 -3.69 4.95 23.84
CA VAL A 124 -4.14 6.22 24.42
C VAL A 124 -5.66 6.37 24.39
N PRO A 125 -6.38 6.10 23.26
CA PRO A 125 -7.84 6.13 23.26
C PRO A 125 -8.47 5.15 24.27
N VAL A 126 -7.92 3.93 24.38
CA VAL A 126 -8.39 2.93 25.36
C VAL A 126 -8.23 3.44 26.79
N LEU A 127 -7.08 4.06 27.13
CA LEU A 127 -6.84 4.64 28.44
C LEU A 127 -7.82 5.78 28.74
N ILE A 128 -8.12 6.64 27.77
CA ILE A 128 -9.12 7.69 27.90
C ILE A 128 -10.50 7.07 28.14
N PHE A 129 -10.90 6.07 27.33
CA PHE A 129 -12.15 5.39 27.50
C PHE A 129 -12.31 4.77 28.90
N LEU A 130 -11.28 4.06 29.36
CA LEU A 130 -11.26 3.44 30.69
C LEU A 130 -11.28 4.48 31.82
N ALA A 131 -10.69 5.67 31.65
CA ALA A 131 -10.77 6.74 32.63
C ALA A 131 -12.21 7.20 32.90
N PHE A 132 -13.10 7.10 31.91
CA PHE A 132 -14.53 7.41 32.06
C PHE A 132 -15.35 6.19 32.52
N ASN A 133 -14.94 4.96 32.19
CA ASN A 133 -15.76 3.76 32.31
C ASN A 133 -15.21 2.72 33.29
N ALA A 134 -14.03 2.95 33.91
CA ALA A 134 -13.46 1.97 34.85
C ALA A 134 -14.38 1.74 36.05
N GLY A 135 -14.68 0.46 36.31
CA GLY A 135 -15.57 0.04 37.40
C GLY A 135 -17.07 0.14 37.13
N GLY A 136 -17.46 0.62 35.94
CA GLY A 136 -18.87 0.69 35.49
C GLY A 136 -19.24 -0.40 34.46
N PRO A 137 -20.52 -0.50 34.09
CA PRO A 137 -20.99 -1.46 33.07
C PRO A 137 -20.41 -1.17 31.68
N GLY A 138 -19.90 0.05 31.45
CA GLY A 138 -19.26 0.45 30.22
C GLY A 138 -17.84 -0.11 30.05
N ALA A 139 -17.19 -0.57 31.12
CA ALA A 139 -15.77 -0.97 31.08
C ALA A 139 -15.46 -2.02 30.00
N ARG A 140 -16.37 -2.96 29.73
CA ARG A 140 -16.21 -4.02 28.74
C ARG A 140 -16.07 -3.48 27.30
N GLY A 141 -16.57 -2.28 26.99
CA GLY A 141 -16.54 -1.69 25.66
C GLY A 141 -15.22 -1.00 25.26
N TRP A 142 -14.13 -1.17 25.99
CA TRP A 142 -12.88 -0.47 25.75
C TRP A 142 -12.32 -0.66 24.33
N GLY A 143 -12.56 -1.84 23.73
CA GLY A 143 -12.12 -2.12 22.37
C GLY A 143 -12.85 -1.29 21.29
N ALA A 144 -14.07 -0.80 21.57
CA ALA A 144 -14.79 0.04 20.63
C ALA A 144 -14.14 1.41 20.39
N ALA A 145 -13.22 1.85 21.27
CA ALA A 145 -12.51 3.12 21.15
C ALA A 145 -11.13 2.98 20.47
N MET A 146 -10.72 1.79 20.00
CA MET A 146 -9.33 1.56 19.58
C MET A 146 -9.10 1.59 18.06
N SER A 147 -10.00 1.03 17.25
CA SER A 147 -9.75 0.80 15.83
C SER A 147 -10.03 2.04 14.98
N THR A 148 -9.21 2.25 13.94
CA THR A 148 -9.40 3.29 12.91
C THR A 148 -10.09 2.69 11.70
N ASP A 149 -11.06 3.36 11.11
CA ASP A 149 -11.61 2.99 9.81
C ASP A 149 -10.68 3.45 8.69
N THR A 150 -9.94 2.48 8.14
CA THR A 150 -8.91 2.73 7.11
C THR A 150 -9.50 3.36 5.86
N ALA A 151 -10.66 2.88 5.40
CA ALA A 151 -11.30 3.36 4.18
C ALA A 151 -11.72 4.83 4.31
N PHE A 152 -12.36 5.20 5.43
CA PHE A 152 -12.73 6.58 5.70
C PHE A 152 -11.52 7.49 5.90
N ALA A 153 -10.56 7.08 6.73
CA ALA A 153 -9.41 7.91 7.07
C ALA A 153 -8.54 8.18 5.84
N LEU A 154 -8.22 7.15 5.03
CA LEU A 154 -7.43 7.31 3.80
C LEU A 154 -8.20 8.06 2.71
N GLY A 155 -9.49 7.81 2.55
CA GLY A 155 -10.35 8.55 1.64
C GLY A 155 -10.38 10.05 1.97
N LEU A 156 -10.56 10.39 3.25
CA LEU A 156 -10.55 11.77 3.71
C LEU A 156 -9.18 12.45 3.51
N VAL A 157 -8.09 11.77 3.88
CA VAL A 157 -6.72 12.28 3.65
C VAL A 157 -6.43 12.42 2.16
N GLY A 158 -6.97 11.51 1.32
CA GLY A 158 -6.90 11.60 -0.13
C GLY A 158 -7.47 12.90 -0.68
N LEU A 159 -8.62 13.31 -0.18
CA LEU A 159 -9.29 14.55 -0.57
C LEU A 159 -8.60 15.80 0.00
N LEU A 160 -8.15 15.75 1.25
CA LEU A 160 -7.59 16.90 1.96
C LEU A 160 -6.11 17.16 1.66
N ALA A 161 -5.33 16.12 1.40
CA ALA A 161 -3.90 16.17 1.14
C ALA A 161 -3.52 15.35 -0.11
N PRO A 162 -3.91 15.76 -1.33
CA PRO A 162 -3.68 14.99 -2.55
C PRO A 162 -2.20 14.66 -2.82
N ASN A 163 -1.27 15.53 -2.37
CA ASN A 163 0.18 15.31 -2.46
C ASN A 163 0.79 14.61 -1.24
N GLY A 164 -0.04 14.12 -0.31
CA GLY A 164 0.38 13.52 0.96
C GLY A 164 0.72 12.04 0.87
N THR A 165 1.36 11.54 -0.19
CA THR A 165 1.63 10.11 -0.43
C THR A 165 2.32 9.44 0.76
N ARG A 166 3.31 10.08 1.39
CA ARG A 166 4.01 9.53 2.57
C ARG A 166 3.10 9.40 3.79
N LEU A 167 2.23 10.38 4.03
CA LEU A 167 1.25 10.31 5.11
C LEU A 167 0.27 9.15 4.87
N ARG A 168 -0.21 8.97 3.63
CA ARG A 168 -1.12 7.87 3.29
C ARG A 168 -0.47 6.51 3.50
N VAL A 169 0.77 6.33 3.03
CA VAL A 169 1.52 5.07 3.24
C VAL A 169 1.71 4.80 4.73
N ALA A 170 2.15 5.81 5.52
CA ALA A 170 2.31 5.64 6.96
C ALA A 170 0.99 5.31 7.67
N MET A 171 -0.12 5.96 7.28
CA MET A 171 -1.44 5.67 7.82
C MET A 171 -1.96 4.30 7.41
N LEU A 172 -1.73 3.87 6.16
CA LEU A 172 -2.09 2.53 5.69
C LEU A 172 -1.36 1.46 6.51
N THR A 173 -0.04 1.58 6.67
CA THR A 173 0.75 0.64 7.47
C THR A 173 0.29 0.62 8.93
N SER A 174 -0.01 1.79 9.53
CA SER A 174 -0.54 1.87 10.90
C SER A 174 -1.92 1.23 11.01
N ALA A 175 -2.80 1.45 10.04
CA ALA A 175 -4.17 0.93 10.05
C ALA A 175 -4.23 -0.60 9.91
N VAL A 176 -3.37 -1.18 9.07
CA VAL A 176 -3.22 -2.65 9.01
C VAL A 176 -2.87 -3.22 10.39
N PHE A 177 -2.04 -2.49 11.16
CA PHE A 177 -1.68 -2.88 12.52
C PHE A 177 -2.86 -2.74 13.49
N ASP A 178 -3.60 -1.63 13.38
CA ASP A 178 -4.81 -1.38 14.17
C ASP A 178 -5.83 -2.51 13.99
N ASP A 179 -6.07 -2.93 12.75
CA ASP A 179 -7.04 -3.98 12.43
C ASP A 179 -6.58 -5.37 12.91
N LEU A 180 -5.28 -5.69 12.78
CA LEU A 180 -4.72 -6.94 13.32
C LEU A 180 -4.90 -7.02 14.84
N VAL A 181 -4.56 -5.96 15.57
CA VAL A 181 -4.68 -5.91 17.03
C VAL A 181 -6.15 -5.94 17.43
N ALA A 182 -7.03 -5.25 16.72
CA ALA A 182 -8.47 -5.26 16.99
C ALA A 182 -9.06 -6.68 16.88
N LEU A 183 -8.66 -7.46 15.87
CA LEU A 183 -9.12 -8.84 15.73
C LEU A 183 -8.59 -9.78 16.83
N VAL A 184 -7.33 -9.59 17.24
CA VAL A 184 -6.81 -10.33 18.40
C VAL A 184 -7.59 -9.98 19.67
N VAL A 185 -7.95 -8.71 19.84
CA VAL A 185 -8.79 -8.25 20.96
C VAL A 185 -10.19 -8.85 20.89
N ILE A 186 -10.82 -8.88 19.70
CA ILE A 186 -12.13 -9.56 19.53
C ILE A 186 -12.02 -11.02 19.94
N ALA A 187 -10.99 -11.72 19.47
CA ALA A 187 -10.79 -13.14 19.78
C ALA A 187 -10.60 -13.44 21.27
N VAL A 188 -9.90 -12.58 22.00
CA VAL A 188 -9.48 -12.85 23.38
C VAL A 188 -10.40 -12.18 24.40
N ALA A 189 -10.80 -10.93 24.16
CA ALA A 189 -11.52 -10.14 25.15
C ALA A 189 -13.05 -10.18 24.99
N TYR A 190 -13.56 -10.53 23.81
CA TYR A 190 -15.00 -10.56 23.51
C TYR A 190 -15.58 -11.95 23.28
N THR A 191 -14.85 -12.98 23.65
CA THR A 191 -15.33 -14.38 23.69
C THR A 191 -15.81 -14.72 25.09
N ASP A 192 -17.10 -15.01 25.26
CA ASP A 192 -17.68 -15.30 26.57
C ASP A 192 -17.45 -16.77 27.01
N HIS A 193 -17.63 -17.71 26.10
CA HIS A 193 -17.48 -19.13 26.33
C HIS A 193 -16.71 -19.79 25.20
N VAL A 194 -15.71 -20.58 25.54
CA VAL A 194 -14.94 -21.35 24.56
C VAL A 194 -15.27 -22.83 24.68
N ALA A 195 -15.95 -23.37 23.67
CA ALA A 195 -16.10 -24.81 23.52
C ALA A 195 -14.81 -25.39 22.94
N VAL A 196 -14.08 -26.14 23.79
CA VAL A 196 -12.73 -26.64 23.46
C VAL A 196 -12.72 -27.56 22.24
N TRP A 197 -13.73 -28.45 22.12
CA TRP A 197 -13.75 -29.43 21.04
C TRP A 197 -13.91 -28.83 19.64
N PRO A 198 -14.86 -27.92 19.37
CA PRO A 198 -14.91 -27.21 18.10
C PRO A 198 -13.67 -26.36 17.83
N LEU A 199 -13.07 -25.76 18.87
CA LEU A 199 -11.82 -25.00 18.73
C LEU A 199 -10.66 -25.91 18.27
N MET A 200 -10.55 -27.13 18.82
CA MET A 200 -9.54 -28.09 18.35
C MET A 200 -9.74 -28.46 16.87
N ILE A 201 -11.00 -28.59 16.44
CA ILE A 201 -11.32 -28.80 15.02
C ILE A 201 -10.89 -27.59 14.19
N ALA A 202 -11.18 -26.36 14.63
CA ALA A 202 -10.77 -25.15 13.93
C ALA A 202 -9.23 -25.08 13.78
N VAL A 203 -8.49 -25.38 14.83
CA VAL A 203 -7.02 -25.42 14.81
C VAL A 203 -6.50 -26.51 13.85
N ALA A 204 -7.11 -27.70 13.87
CA ALA A 204 -6.73 -28.78 12.95
C ALA A 204 -6.99 -28.41 11.48
N LEU A 205 -8.14 -27.80 11.17
CA LEU A 205 -8.47 -27.33 9.83
C LEU A 205 -7.54 -26.19 9.40
N PHE A 206 -7.18 -25.30 10.32
CA PHE A 206 -6.20 -24.23 10.06
C PHE A 206 -4.79 -24.79 9.80
N ALA A 207 -4.36 -25.82 10.55
CA ALA A 207 -3.12 -26.53 10.25
C ALA A 207 -3.17 -27.19 8.86
N GLY A 208 -4.34 -27.73 8.46
CA GLY A 208 -4.59 -28.22 7.10
C GLY A 208 -4.44 -27.11 6.04
N LEU A 209 -4.98 -25.92 6.29
CA LEU A 209 -4.80 -24.73 5.44
C LEU A 209 -3.31 -24.39 5.27
N PHE A 210 -2.56 -24.39 6.36
CA PHE A 210 -1.13 -24.14 6.31
C PHE A 210 -0.36 -25.23 5.53
N ALA A 211 -0.81 -26.49 5.63
CA ALA A 211 -0.24 -27.61 4.88
C ALA A 211 -0.52 -27.54 3.37
N LEU A 212 -1.56 -26.80 2.92
CA LEU A 212 -1.86 -26.63 1.50
C LEU A 212 -0.73 -25.94 0.70
N ARG A 213 0.19 -25.26 1.36
CA ARG A 213 1.37 -24.69 0.68
C ARG A 213 2.23 -25.75 -0.03
N TRP A 214 2.16 -27.01 0.39
CA TRP A 214 2.85 -28.14 -0.25
C TRP A 214 1.99 -28.91 -1.25
N ALA A 215 0.69 -28.56 -1.38
CA ALA A 215 -0.22 -29.20 -2.29
C ALA A 215 -0.03 -28.70 -3.74
N PRO A 216 -0.45 -29.48 -4.77
CA PRO A 216 -0.45 -29.04 -6.15
C PRO A 216 -1.25 -27.74 -6.35
N PRO A 217 -0.76 -26.79 -7.19
CA PRO A 217 -1.38 -25.47 -7.36
C PRO A 217 -2.85 -25.51 -7.78
N GLU A 218 -3.24 -26.52 -8.53
CA GLU A 218 -4.60 -26.67 -9.09
C GLU A 218 -5.68 -26.87 -8.02
N TRP A 219 -5.32 -27.46 -6.89
CA TRP A 219 -6.23 -27.78 -5.78
C TRP A 219 -6.20 -26.75 -4.65
N ARG A 220 -5.12 -25.94 -4.58
CA ARG A 220 -4.89 -25.03 -3.44
C ARG A 220 -6.07 -24.10 -3.18
N LEU A 221 -6.57 -23.41 -4.20
CA LEU A 221 -7.63 -22.42 -4.01
C LEU A 221 -8.96 -23.07 -3.59
N LYS A 222 -9.34 -24.18 -4.22
CA LYS A 222 -10.59 -24.89 -3.89
C LYS A 222 -10.54 -25.50 -2.49
N ALA A 223 -9.42 -26.14 -2.17
CA ALA A 223 -9.21 -26.73 -0.84
C ALA A 223 -9.10 -25.64 0.24
N ALA A 224 -8.44 -24.51 -0.04
CA ALA A 224 -8.39 -23.38 0.87
C ALA A 224 -9.77 -22.80 1.16
N ALA A 225 -10.62 -22.66 0.15
CA ALA A 225 -11.99 -22.19 0.33
C ALA A 225 -12.81 -23.18 1.19
N ALA A 226 -12.74 -24.47 0.91
CA ALA A 226 -13.45 -25.48 1.69
C ALA A 226 -12.98 -25.55 3.15
N LEU A 227 -11.66 -25.54 3.38
CA LEU A 227 -11.08 -25.51 4.73
C LEU A 227 -11.40 -24.19 5.44
N GLY A 228 -11.39 -23.06 4.74
CA GLY A 228 -11.75 -21.75 5.29
C GLY A 228 -13.19 -21.70 5.80
N VAL A 229 -14.14 -22.26 5.03
CA VAL A 229 -15.54 -22.42 5.47
C VAL A 229 -15.60 -23.35 6.69
N GLY A 230 -14.84 -24.45 6.69
CA GLY A 230 -14.76 -25.37 7.84
C GLY A 230 -14.23 -24.69 9.09
N VAL A 231 -13.18 -23.86 8.98
CA VAL A 231 -12.64 -23.06 10.10
C VAL A 231 -13.69 -22.09 10.61
N TRP A 232 -14.41 -21.41 9.72
CA TRP A 232 -15.47 -20.46 10.06
C TRP A 232 -16.58 -21.13 10.87
N VAL A 233 -17.10 -22.28 10.41
CA VAL A 233 -18.15 -23.06 11.10
C VAL A 233 -17.65 -23.58 12.47
N ALA A 234 -16.41 -24.06 12.52
CA ALA A 234 -15.82 -24.57 13.74
C ALA A 234 -15.57 -23.45 14.79
N LEU A 235 -15.16 -22.24 14.35
CA LEU A 235 -15.03 -21.09 15.22
C LEU A 235 -16.39 -20.63 15.74
N HIS A 236 -17.41 -20.54 14.88
CA HIS A 236 -18.78 -20.23 15.29
C HIS A 236 -19.26 -21.21 16.37
N ALA A 237 -19.10 -22.51 16.15
CA ALA A 237 -19.47 -23.54 17.12
C ALA A 237 -18.62 -23.51 18.42
N SER A 238 -17.43 -22.91 18.38
CA SER A 238 -16.58 -22.74 19.58
C SER A 238 -16.95 -21.53 20.43
N GLY A 239 -17.80 -20.61 19.93
CA GLY A 239 -18.15 -19.34 20.58
C GLY A 239 -17.16 -18.21 20.30
N ILE A 240 -16.13 -18.45 19.48
CA ILE A 240 -15.21 -17.42 19.01
C ILE A 240 -15.78 -16.79 17.75
N ASP A 241 -15.71 -15.45 17.64
CA ASP A 241 -16.24 -14.77 16.47
C ASP A 241 -15.58 -15.30 15.17
N PRO A 242 -16.39 -15.82 14.23
CA PRO A 242 -15.88 -16.48 13.03
C PRO A 242 -15.20 -15.55 12.01
N VAL A 243 -15.28 -14.22 12.15
CA VAL A 243 -14.53 -13.27 11.30
C VAL A 243 -13.02 -13.50 11.33
N ILE A 244 -12.51 -14.10 12.43
CA ILE A 244 -11.11 -14.47 12.60
C ILE A 244 -10.65 -15.47 11.54
N ALA A 245 -11.55 -16.33 11.03
CA ALA A 245 -11.24 -17.25 9.95
C ALA A 245 -10.73 -16.52 8.70
N GLY A 246 -11.37 -15.40 8.35
CA GLY A 246 -10.93 -14.57 7.22
C GLY A 246 -9.49 -14.08 7.38
N LEU A 247 -9.19 -13.46 8.52
CA LEU A 247 -7.83 -13.00 8.84
C LEU A 247 -6.82 -14.15 8.77
N ALA A 248 -7.14 -15.29 9.40
CA ALA A 248 -6.25 -16.44 9.46
C ALA A 248 -5.90 -16.97 8.06
N VAL A 249 -6.91 -17.11 7.19
CA VAL A 249 -6.71 -17.51 5.78
C VAL A 249 -5.85 -16.49 5.04
N GLY A 250 -6.11 -15.18 5.23
CA GLY A 250 -5.34 -14.11 4.61
C GLY A 250 -3.86 -14.15 5.01
N LEU A 251 -3.56 -14.30 6.30
CA LEU A 251 -2.19 -14.36 6.82
C LEU A 251 -1.40 -15.60 6.36
N VAL A 252 -2.07 -16.70 6.01
CA VAL A 252 -1.42 -17.91 5.49
C VAL A 252 -1.17 -17.82 3.99
N THR A 253 -1.92 -16.98 3.29
CA THR A 253 -1.82 -16.81 1.84
C THR A 253 -0.55 -16.04 1.47
N GLY A 254 0.44 -16.72 0.86
CA GLY A 254 1.76 -16.16 0.57
C GLY A 254 1.72 -14.97 -0.39
N ALA A 255 2.42 -13.90 -0.02
CA ALA A 255 2.72 -12.76 -0.86
C ALA A 255 4.19 -12.82 -1.25
N TYR A 256 4.48 -12.91 -2.54
CA TYR A 256 5.84 -12.92 -3.07
C TYR A 256 5.86 -12.24 -4.45
N PRO A 257 6.96 -11.58 -4.81
CA PRO A 257 7.10 -11.05 -6.15
C PRO A 257 7.21 -12.20 -7.16
N PRO A 258 6.73 -12.01 -8.40
CA PRO A 258 6.87 -13.02 -9.43
C PRO A 258 8.34 -13.35 -9.67
N ALA A 259 8.65 -14.64 -9.74
CA ALA A 259 10.00 -15.09 -10.08
C ALA A 259 10.29 -14.83 -11.57
N ARG A 260 11.53 -14.45 -11.87
CA ARG A 260 11.97 -14.15 -13.25
C ARG A 260 11.68 -15.31 -14.21
N GLU A 261 11.98 -16.54 -13.79
CA GLU A 261 11.72 -17.74 -14.59
C GLU A 261 10.24 -17.95 -14.93
N GLU A 262 9.32 -17.53 -14.02
CA GLU A 262 7.88 -17.62 -14.26
C GLU A 262 7.43 -16.57 -15.28
N LEU A 263 8.00 -15.36 -15.23
CA LEU A 263 7.73 -14.30 -16.21
C LEU A 263 8.27 -14.65 -17.60
N GLU A 264 9.49 -15.21 -17.68
CA GLU A 264 10.09 -15.70 -18.94
C GLU A 264 9.21 -16.80 -19.55
N ARG A 265 8.76 -17.76 -18.74
CA ARG A 265 7.84 -18.82 -19.19
C ARG A 265 6.50 -18.27 -19.71
N VAL A 266 5.96 -17.24 -19.08
CA VAL A 266 4.73 -16.57 -19.53
C VAL A 266 4.95 -15.88 -20.87
N THR A 267 6.09 -15.23 -21.05
CA THR A 267 6.46 -14.57 -22.31
C THR A 267 6.56 -15.58 -23.44
N GLU A 268 7.19 -16.72 -23.17
CA GLU A 268 7.30 -17.83 -24.14
C GLU A 268 5.94 -18.44 -24.50
N LEU A 269 5.07 -18.68 -23.51
CA LEU A 269 3.71 -19.17 -23.75
C LEU A 269 2.86 -18.18 -24.55
N THR A 270 3.02 -16.89 -24.30
CA THR A 270 2.31 -15.83 -25.02
C THR A 270 2.84 -15.72 -26.46
N ARG A 271 4.14 -15.86 -26.67
CA ARG A 271 4.77 -15.92 -27.98
C ARG A 271 4.28 -17.12 -28.78
N SER A 272 4.27 -18.31 -28.17
CA SER A 272 3.76 -19.54 -28.79
C SER A 272 2.29 -19.44 -29.19
N PHE A 273 1.45 -18.79 -28.36
CA PHE A 273 0.05 -18.51 -28.70
C PHE A 273 -0.06 -17.55 -29.89
N ARG A 274 0.80 -16.51 -29.96
CA ARG A 274 0.80 -15.56 -31.08
C ARG A 274 1.24 -16.22 -32.39
N GLU A 275 2.17 -17.16 -32.33
CA GLU A 275 2.64 -17.94 -33.50
C GLU A 275 1.59 -18.98 -33.97
N GLN A 276 0.90 -19.62 -33.00
CA GLN A 276 -0.14 -20.61 -33.26
C GLN A 276 -1.36 -20.39 -32.35
N PRO A 277 -2.35 -19.60 -32.78
CA PRO A 277 -3.50 -19.24 -31.93
C PRO A 277 -4.47 -20.43 -31.79
N THR A 278 -4.16 -21.36 -30.89
CA THR A 278 -4.99 -22.49 -30.53
C THR A 278 -5.65 -22.29 -29.17
N PRO A 279 -6.84 -22.87 -28.90
CA PRO A 279 -7.49 -22.79 -27.59
C PRO A 279 -6.65 -23.38 -26.46
N GLN A 280 -5.79 -24.36 -26.75
CA GLN A 280 -4.89 -24.97 -25.77
C GLN A 280 -3.79 -23.97 -25.33
N LEU A 281 -3.13 -23.34 -26.31
CA LEU A 281 -2.09 -22.34 -26.04
C LEU A 281 -2.66 -21.09 -25.38
N ALA A 282 -3.87 -20.65 -25.77
CA ALA A 282 -4.57 -19.56 -25.08
C ALA A 282 -4.78 -19.87 -23.58
N ARG A 283 -5.26 -21.07 -23.26
CA ARG A 283 -5.43 -21.51 -21.86
C ARG A 283 -4.10 -21.62 -21.11
N SER A 284 -3.04 -22.07 -21.77
CA SER A 284 -1.71 -22.20 -21.17
C SER A 284 -1.10 -20.83 -20.87
N ALA A 285 -1.20 -19.87 -21.80
CA ALA A 285 -0.76 -18.49 -21.60
C ALA A 285 -1.56 -17.81 -20.47
N GLN A 286 -2.88 -17.97 -20.46
CA GLN A 286 -3.74 -17.43 -19.41
C GLN A 286 -3.42 -18.02 -18.02
N ARG A 287 -3.15 -19.33 -17.94
CA ARG A 287 -2.71 -19.97 -16.69
C ARG A 287 -1.33 -19.51 -16.28
N GLY A 288 -0.38 -19.39 -17.21
CA GLY A 288 0.96 -18.87 -16.94
C GLY A 288 0.89 -17.49 -16.32
N LEU A 289 0.13 -16.55 -16.92
CA LEU A 289 -0.10 -15.22 -16.38
C LEU A 289 -0.68 -15.25 -14.95
N ALA A 290 -1.66 -16.12 -14.71
CA ALA A 290 -2.28 -16.26 -13.40
C ALA A 290 -1.31 -16.80 -12.33
N PHE A 291 -0.34 -17.65 -12.70
CA PHE A 291 0.67 -18.18 -11.77
C PHE A 291 1.85 -17.23 -11.56
N ALA A 292 2.12 -16.34 -12.50
CA ALA A 292 3.17 -15.33 -12.35
C ALA A 292 2.81 -14.26 -11.30
N ILE A 293 1.54 -14.14 -10.92
CA ILE A 293 1.08 -13.21 -9.86
C ILE A 293 0.87 -14.00 -8.56
N SER A 294 1.31 -13.45 -7.43
CA SER A 294 1.13 -14.12 -6.14
C SER A 294 -0.35 -14.39 -5.84
N PRO A 295 -0.70 -15.52 -5.20
CA PRO A 295 -2.08 -15.80 -4.81
C PRO A 295 -2.68 -14.69 -3.95
N ASN A 296 -1.88 -14.07 -3.11
CA ASN A 296 -2.26 -12.96 -2.25
C ASN A 296 -2.75 -11.75 -3.07
N GLU A 297 -1.96 -11.29 -4.04
CA GLU A 297 -2.30 -10.13 -4.88
C GLU A 297 -3.53 -10.40 -5.76
N ARG A 298 -3.62 -11.62 -6.30
CA ARG A 298 -4.77 -12.01 -7.11
C ARG A 298 -6.07 -12.00 -6.29
N LEU A 299 -6.06 -12.56 -5.08
CA LEU A 299 -7.22 -12.55 -4.20
C LEU A 299 -7.57 -11.12 -3.74
N GLN A 300 -6.58 -10.30 -3.43
CA GLN A 300 -6.82 -8.89 -3.12
C GLN A 300 -7.53 -8.18 -4.28
N TYR A 301 -7.01 -8.33 -5.50
CA TYR A 301 -7.58 -7.69 -6.68
C TYR A 301 -9.03 -8.13 -6.96
N GLU A 302 -9.33 -9.42 -6.79
CA GLU A 302 -10.68 -9.97 -7.00
C GLU A 302 -11.66 -9.58 -5.88
N LEU A 303 -11.22 -9.56 -4.61
CA LEU A 303 -12.10 -9.37 -3.46
C LEU A 303 -12.25 -7.89 -3.07
N HIS A 304 -11.25 -7.07 -3.29
CA HIS A 304 -11.23 -5.66 -2.86
C HIS A 304 -12.43 -4.84 -3.37
N PRO A 305 -12.88 -4.95 -4.64
CA PRO A 305 -14.08 -4.25 -5.10
C PRO A 305 -15.35 -4.70 -4.35
N TRP A 306 -15.49 -6.00 -4.09
CA TRP A 306 -16.65 -6.53 -3.37
C TRP A 306 -16.67 -6.08 -1.91
N THR A 307 -15.52 -6.09 -1.25
CA THR A 307 -15.43 -5.61 0.14
C THR A 307 -15.72 -4.12 0.22
N SER A 308 -15.15 -3.31 -0.66
CA SER A 308 -15.27 -1.84 -0.61
C SER A 308 -16.64 -1.32 -1.06
N TYR A 309 -17.26 -1.94 -2.08
CA TYR A 309 -18.51 -1.42 -2.67
C TYR A 309 -19.77 -2.15 -2.22
N VAL A 310 -19.66 -3.35 -1.66
CA VAL A 310 -20.83 -4.16 -1.26
C VAL A 310 -20.79 -4.49 0.22
N ILE A 311 -19.74 -5.19 0.68
CA ILE A 311 -19.72 -5.77 2.04
C ILE A 311 -19.68 -4.68 3.11
N VAL A 312 -18.73 -3.75 3.03
CA VAL A 312 -18.57 -2.68 4.02
C VAL A 312 -19.75 -1.69 4.00
N PRO A 313 -20.29 -1.25 2.84
CA PRO A 313 -21.53 -0.49 2.81
C PRO A 313 -22.74 -1.25 3.37
N LEU A 314 -22.89 -2.55 3.10
CA LEU A 314 -23.97 -3.36 3.66
C LEU A 314 -23.84 -3.50 5.18
N PHE A 315 -22.61 -3.66 5.69
CA PHE A 315 -22.31 -3.64 7.12
C PHE A 315 -22.72 -2.29 7.75
N ALA A 316 -22.39 -1.17 7.10
CA ALA A 316 -22.80 0.14 7.56
C ALA A 316 -24.31 0.29 7.59
N LEU A 317 -24.99 -0.19 6.54
CA LEU A 317 -26.46 -0.17 6.47
C LEU A 317 -27.09 -0.98 7.60
N ALA A 318 -26.50 -2.10 8.00
CA ALA A 318 -27.01 -2.97 9.06
C ALA A 318 -26.74 -2.44 10.48
N ASN A 319 -25.66 -1.68 10.69
CA ASN A 319 -25.16 -1.34 12.02
C ASN A 319 -25.21 0.15 12.37
N ALA A 320 -25.18 1.07 11.38
CA ALA A 320 -25.19 2.50 11.64
C ALA A 320 -26.58 3.07 11.93
N GLY A 321 -27.65 2.32 11.67
CA GLY A 321 -29.00 2.76 11.99
C GLY A 321 -29.18 2.92 13.48
N LEU A 322 -29.51 4.14 13.88
CA LEU A 322 -29.76 4.55 15.25
C LEU A 322 -30.98 5.47 15.27
N HIS A 323 -31.96 5.11 16.09
CA HIS A 323 -33.11 5.99 16.28
C HIS A 323 -32.77 7.11 17.26
N ILE A 324 -32.60 8.33 16.72
CA ILE A 324 -32.16 9.51 17.48
C ILE A 324 -33.37 10.23 18.02
N ASP A 325 -33.61 10.11 19.31
CA ASP A 325 -34.65 10.82 20.03
C ASP A 325 -34.05 11.79 21.08
N GLY A 326 -34.93 12.64 21.66
CA GLY A 326 -34.52 13.61 22.68
C GLY A 326 -33.97 12.97 23.96
N PRO A 327 -34.54 11.87 24.48
CA PRO A 327 -34.01 11.10 25.60
C PRO A 327 -32.59 10.54 25.34
N LEU A 328 -32.37 9.91 24.19
CA LEU A 328 -31.06 9.35 23.84
C LEU A 328 -29.98 10.44 23.77
N LEU A 329 -30.30 11.58 23.12
CA LEU A 329 -29.32 12.68 23.03
C LEU A 329 -28.96 13.25 24.41
N ARG A 330 -29.90 13.35 25.32
CA ARG A 330 -29.64 13.81 26.70
C ARG A 330 -28.80 12.78 27.47
N ALA A 331 -29.12 11.49 27.35
CA ALA A 331 -28.35 10.41 27.96
C ALA A 331 -26.90 10.39 27.41
N ALA A 332 -26.74 10.51 26.11
CA ALA A 332 -25.45 10.45 25.45
C ALA A 332 -24.48 11.58 25.86
N VAL A 333 -24.97 12.80 26.06
CA VAL A 333 -24.11 13.93 26.51
C VAL A 333 -23.50 13.68 27.91
N THR A 334 -24.15 12.87 28.74
CA THR A 334 -23.69 12.54 30.09
C THR A 334 -23.16 11.11 30.20
N SER A 335 -23.36 10.28 29.19
CA SER A 335 -22.94 8.89 29.18
C SER A 335 -21.40 8.77 29.19
N PRO A 336 -20.83 8.05 30.17
CA PRO A 336 -19.39 7.75 30.18
C PRO A 336 -18.96 6.97 28.94
N ILE A 337 -19.84 6.13 28.36
CA ILE A 337 -19.56 5.32 27.15
C ILE A 337 -19.42 6.23 25.94
N THR A 338 -20.42 7.08 25.69
CA THR A 338 -20.40 8.04 24.56
C THR A 338 -19.21 8.99 24.65
N LEU A 339 -18.98 9.59 25.84
CA LEU A 339 -17.87 10.52 26.07
C LEU A 339 -16.51 9.81 25.97
N GLY A 340 -16.40 8.61 26.51
CA GLY A 340 -15.17 7.81 26.47
C GLY A 340 -14.78 7.46 25.04
N ILE A 341 -15.73 7.03 24.19
CA ILE A 341 -15.49 6.76 22.77
C ILE A 341 -15.16 8.05 22.02
N LEU A 342 -15.98 9.09 22.15
CA LEU A 342 -15.81 10.35 21.44
C LEU A 342 -14.45 11.00 21.74
N LEU A 343 -14.10 11.15 23.03
CA LEU A 343 -12.84 11.77 23.45
C LEU A 343 -11.64 10.85 23.15
N GLY A 344 -11.81 9.54 23.26
CA GLY A 344 -10.83 8.56 22.85
C GLY A 344 -10.42 8.75 21.40
N TYR A 345 -11.37 8.93 20.50
CA TYR A 345 -11.09 9.16 19.09
C TYR A 345 -10.59 10.58 18.80
N VAL A 346 -11.31 11.58 19.25
CA VAL A 346 -11.03 13.00 18.88
C VAL A 346 -9.74 13.52 19.50
N ILE A 347 -9.41 13.11 20.72
CA ILE A 347 -8.22 13.54 21.44
C ILE A 347 -7.17 12.40 21.50
N GLY A 348 -7.61 11.18 21.83
CA GLY A 348 -6.70 10.07 22.06
C GLY A 348 -5.93 9.65 20.82
N LYS A 349 -6.55 9.56 19.64
CA LYS A 349 -5.87 9.19 18.40
C LYS A 349 -4.79 10.21 18.00
N PRO A 350 -5.07 11.52 17.85
CA PRO A 350 -4.02 12.50 17.53
C PRO A 350 -2.86 12.52 18.52
N VAL A 351 -3.17 12.46 19.82
CA VAL A 351 -2.17 12.42 20.86
C VAL A 351 -1.36 11.14 20.80
N GLY A 352 -2.01 9.98 20.67
CA GLY A 352 -1.38 8.68 20.57
C GLY A 352 -0.44 8.58 19.37
N TYR A 353 -0.91 8.94 18.17
CA TYR A 353 -0.09 8.94 16.94
C TYR A 353 1.13 9.86 17.08
N SER A 354 0.92 11.07 17.63
CA SER A 354 2.01 12.03 17.82
C SER A 354 3.02 11.56 18.88
N LEU A 355 2.53 11.00 19.99
CA LEU A 355 3.36 10.46 21.06
C LEU A 355 4.16 9.22 20.58
N GLY A 356 3.51 8.30 19.88
CA GLY A 356 4.19 7.12 19.35
C GLY A 356 5.31 7.48 18.36
N ALA A 357 5.05 8.42 17.45
CA ALA A 357 6.08 8.92 16.55
C ALA A 357 7.20 9.65 17.30
N TRP A 358 6.87 10.41 18.36
CA TRP A 358 7.88 11.06 19.22
C TRP A 358 8.76 10.02 19.94
N VAL A 359 8.17 8.95 20.46
CA VAL A 359 8.90 7.83 21.09
C VAL A 359 9.84 7.18 20.07
N ALA A 360 9.37 6.91 18.84
CA ALA A 360 10.19 6.34 17.78
C ALA A 360 11.42 7.20 17.48
N VAL A 361 11.24 8.50 17.34
CA VAL A 361 12.32 9.45 17.05
C VAL A 361 13.28 9.56 18.25
N ARG A 362 12.75 9.65 19.48
CA ARG A 362 13.54 9.95 20.68
C ARG A 362 14.32 8.75 21.21
N PHE A 363 13.73 7.55 21.17
CA PHE A 363 14.30 6.35 21.81
C PHE A 363 14.86 5.34 20.80
N PHE A 364 14.33 5.29 19.58
CA PHE A 364 14.79 4.35 18.55
C PHE A 364 15.69 5.02 17.49
N GLY A 365 16.04 6.30 17.66
CA GLY A 365 16.93 7.02 16.75
C GLY A 365 16.38 7.13 15.32
N GLN A 366 15.05 7.07 15.15
CA GLN A 366 14.44 7.12 13.83
C GLN A 366 14.43 8.54 13.28
N GLN A 367 14.72 8.66 11.99
CA GLN A 367 14.61 9.95 11.31
C GLN A 367 13.15 10.21 10.91
N ARG A 368 12.68 11.42 11.18
CA ARG A 368 11.30 11.81 10.91
C ARG A 368 11.08 12.11 9.44
N GLN A 369 10.21 11.33 8.82
CA GLN A 369 9.86 11.48 7.40
C GLN A 369 8.66 12.40 7.13
N ILE A 370 7.85 12.68 8.17
CA ILE A 370 6.61 13.47 8.11
C ILE A 370 6.70 14.59 9.12
N SER A 371 6.29 15.82 8.76
CA SER A 371 6.27 16.96 9.68
C SER A 371 5.24 16.76 10.79
N TRP A 372 5.51 17.29 12.00
CA TRP A 372 4.62 17.17 13.16
C TRP A 372 3.17 17.60 12.86
N PRO A 373 2.92 18.80 12.26
CA PRO A 373 1.55 19.21 11.96
C PRO A 373 0.81 18.26 11.04
N VAL A 374 1.50 17.71 10.01
CA VAL A 374 0.91 16.77 9.05
C VAL A 374 0.65 15.41 9.72
N LEU A 375 1.56 14.96 10.59
CA LEU A 375 1.38 13.72 11.35
C LEU A 375 0.20 13.84 12.34
N THR A 376 0.12 14.96 13.07
CA THR A 376 -1.00 15.21 13.99
C THR A 376 -2.33 15.31 13.23
N ALA A 377 -2.37 15.99 12.08
CA ALA A 377 -3.56 16.04 11.21
C ALA A 377 -3.95 14.64 10.70
N GLY A 378 -2.97 13.79 10.37
CA GLY A 378 -3.19 12.38 10.07
C GLY A 378 -3.77 11.62 11.27
N GLY A 379 -3.27 11.88 12.48
CA GLY A 379 -3.82 11.32 13.72
C GLY A 379 -5.27 11.76 13.99
N VAL A 380 -5.64 13.00 13.64
CA VAL A 380 -7.05 13.46 13.71
C VAL A 380 -7.91 12.69 12.70
N ALA A 381 -7.44 12.49 11.48
CA ALA A 381 -8.14 11.67 10.49
C ALA A 381 -8.26 10.19 10.93
N ALA A 382 -7.22 9.65 11.60
CA ALA A 382 -7.26 8.32 12.21
C ALA A 382 -8.26 8.21 13.39
N GLY A 383 -8.76 9.32 13.93
CA GLY A 383 -9.85 9.37 14.90
C GLY A 383 -11.23 9.03 14.33
N ILE A 384 -11.32 8.61 13.08
CA ILE A 384 -12.55 8.09 12.47
C ILE A 384 -12.58 6.57 12.76
N GLY A 385 -13.30 6.17 13.80
CA GLY A 385 -13.63 4.78 14.07
C GLY A 385 -15.04 4.49 13.57
N PHE A 386 -15.23 3.46 12.73
CA PHE A 386 -16.55 3.14 12.22
C PHE A 386 -16.78 1.64 12.17
N THR A 387 -16.28 0.92 11.16
CA THR A 387 -16.62 -0.48 10.89
C THR A 387 -16.28 -1.40 12.06
N VAL A 388 -15.03 -1.51 12.42
CA VAL A 388 -14.57 -2.40 13.51
C VAL A 388 -15.07 -1.92 14.87
N SER A 389 -15.18 -0.60 15.06
CA SER A 389 -15.70 -0.02 16.30
C SER A 389 -17.18 -0.34 16.53
N LEU A 390 -18.01 -0.30 15.47
CA LEU A 390 -19.40 -0.71 15.54
C LEU A 390 -19.54 -2.23 15.76
N LEU A 391 -18.67 -3.02 15.13
CA LEU A 391 -18.62 -4.47 15.35
C LEU A 391 -18.33 -4.79 16.83
N ILE A 392 -17.28 -4.18 17.38
CA ILE A 392 -16.90 -4.39 18.80
C ILE A 392 -17.98 -3.84 19.74
N ALA A 393 -18.59 -2.70 19.42
CA ALA A 393 -19.69 -2.16 20.22
C ALA A 393 -20.88 -3.14 20.26
N GLY A 394 -21.20 -3.79 19.14
CA GLY A 394 -22.24 -4.83 19.06
C GLY A 394 -21.93 -6.09 19.86
N LEU A 395 -20.62 -6.46 19.98
CA LEU A 395 -20.18 -7.57 20.82
C LEU A 395 -20.14 -7.21 22.31
N ALA A 396 -19.82 -5.94 22.64
CA ALA A 396 -19.64 -5.50 24.02
C ALA A 396 -20.94 -5.11 24.72
N PHE A 397 -21.91 -4.57 23.98
CA PHE A 397 -23.09 -3.90 24.53
C PHE A 397 -24.39 -4.35 23.89
N HIS A 398 -25.48 -4.25 24.67
CA HIS A 398 -26.85 -4.52 24.24
C HIS A 398 -27.79 -3.40 24.71
N GLY A 399 -28.91 -3.23 24.01
CA GLY A 399 -29.94 -2.24 24.35
C GLY A 399 -29.40 -0.81 24.37
N GLN A 400 -29.76 -0.04 25.41
CA GLN A 400 -29.42 1.38 25.52
C GLN A 400 -27.90 1.64 25.51
N LEU A 401 -27.09 0.78 26.16
CA LEU A 401 -25.62 0.95 26.16
C LEU A 401 -25.03 0.83 24.76
N LEU A 402 -25.60 -0.02 23.91
CA LEU A 402 -25.20 -0.13 22.50
C LEU A 402 -25.57 1.14 21.72
N GLU A 403 -26.75 1.72 21.96
CA GLU A 403 -27.15 2.97 21.31
C GLU A 403 -26.24 4.14 21.69
N GLU A 404 -25.87 4.24 22.97
CA GLU A 404 -24.92 5.23 23.48
C GLU A 404 -23.51 5.04 22.86
N ALA A 405 -23.05 3.79 22.72
CA ALA A 405 -21.77 3.48 22.05
C ALA A 405 -21.81 3.84 20.54
N LYS A 406 -22.89 3.46 19.84
CA LYS A 406 -23.09 3.83 18.42
C LYS A 406 -23.06 5.34 18.23
N LEU A 407 -23.74 6.10 19.12
CA LEU A 407 -23.74 7.56 19.03
C LEU A 407 -22.33 8.14 19.26
N GLY A 408 -21.54 7.57 20.18
CA GLY A 408 -20.14 7.94 20.41
C GLY A 408 -19.28 7.70 19.18
N VAL A 409 -19.42 6.53 18.52
CA VAL A 409 -18.71 6.18 17.29
C VAL A 409 -19.10 7.11 16.13
N LEU A 410 -20.40 7.27 15.86
CA LEU A 410 -20.89 8.14 14.77
C LEU A 410 -20.52 9.61 15.01
N GLY A 411 -20.61 10.07 16.26
CA GLY A 411 -20.20 11.41 16.66
C GLY A 411 -18.71 11.63 16.45
N SER A 412 -17.86 10.64 16.76
CA SER A 412 -16.42 10.71 16.52
C SER A 412 -16.08 10.81 15.03
N CYS A 413 -16.81 10.10 14.15
CA CYS A 413 -16.62 10.20 12.70
C CYS A 413 -16.84 11.63 12.20
N VAL A 414 -17.93 12.28 12.65
CA VAL A 414 -18.24 13.66 12.25
C VAL A 414 -17.21 14.64 12.79
N VAL A 415 -16.93 14.58 14.10
CA VAL A 415 -16.01 15.53 14.76
C VAL A 415 -14.57 15.36 14.24
N SER A 416 -14.08 14.13 14.08
CA SER A 416 -12.74 13.86 13.54
C SER A 416 -12.63 14.27 12.07
N SER A 417 -13.68 14.09 11.26
CA SER A 417 -13.68 14.53 9.86
C SER A 417 -13.59 16.06 9.74
N LEU A 418 -14.39 16.79 10.52
CA LEU A 418 -14.34 18.25 10.58
C LEU A 418 -13.02 18.74 11.16
N GLY A 419 -12.53 18.08 12.19
CA GLY A 419 -11.22 18.36 12.80
C GLY A 419 -10.05 18.19 11.83
N ALA A 420 -10.04 17.08 11.07
CA ALA A 420 -9.04 16.83 10.04
C ALA A 420 -9.12 17.88 8.92
N TRP A 421 -10.32 18.21 8.43
CA TRP A 421 -10.50 19.27 7.45
C TRP A 421 -9.95 20.61 7.97
N GLY A 422 -10.27 20.99 9.20
CA GLY A 422 -9.75 22.21 9.85
C GLY A 422 -8.23 22.18 9.99
N ALA A 423 -7.66 21.07 10.45
CA ALA A 423 -6.21 20.90 10.63
C ALA A 423 -5.45 21.01 9.30
N PHE A 424 -5.89 20.33 8.23
CA PHE A 424 -5.26 20.44 6.91
C PHE A 424 -5.45 21.83 6.29
N ARG A 425 -6.59 22.49 6.52
CA ARG A 425 -6.81 23.86 6.10
C ARG A 425 -5.86 24.83 6.82
N LEU A 426 -5.69 24.67 8.13
CA LEU A 426 -4.74 25.48 8.92
C LEU A 426 -3.30 25.30 8.45
N ILE A 427 -2.88 24.06 8.16
CA ILE A 427 -1.55 23.75 7.61
C ILE A 427 -1.33 24.48 6.27
N ARG A 428 -2.34 24.59 5.42
CA ARG A 428 -2.26 25.34 4.16
C ARG A 428 -2.07 26.84 4.34
N HIS A 429 -2.57 27.42 5.42
CA HIS A 429 -2.45 28.83 5.74
C HIS A 429 -1.19 29.19 6.55
N LEU A 430 -0.36 28.23 6.94
CA LEU A 430 0.92 28.51 7.60
C LEU A 430 1.82 29.38 6.69
N PRO A 431 2.56 30.36 7.27
CA PRO A 431 3.50 31.20 6.53
C PRO A 431 4.46 30.38 5.68
N ALA A 432 4.78 30.88 4.48
CA ALA A 432 5.62 30.16 3.52
C ALA A 432 6.98 29.76 4.10
N ALA A 433 7.57 30.63 4.94
CA ALA A 433 8.84 30.35 5.64
C ALA A 433 8.76 29.16 6.62
N LEU A 434 7.64 29.03 7.36
CA LEU A 434 7.42 27.89 8.27
C LEU A 434 7.15 26.61 7.47
N ARG A 435 6.39 26.70 6.37
CA ARG A 435 6.18 25.58 5.44
C ARG A 435 7.50 25.12 4.82
N ALA A 436 8.32 26.06 4.33
CA ALA A 436 9.62 25.76 3.74
C ALA A 436 10.57 25.09 4.75
N ARG A 437 10.68 25.61 5.99
CA ARG A 437 11.48 24.98 7.06
C ARG A 437 10.99 23.58 7.45
N GLN A 438 9.69 23.34 7.44
CA GLN A 438 9.12 22.02 7.74
C GLN A 438 9.30 21.05 6.57
N LEU A 439 9.19 21.53 5.33
CA LEU A 439 9.45 20.75 4.11
C LEU A 439 10.95 20.50 3.93
N ALA A 440 11.83 21.46 4.22
CA ALA A 440 13.26 21.30 4.16
C ALA A 440 13.74 20.20 5.14
N ARG A 441 13.28 20.25 6.41
CA ARG A 441 13.62 19.24 7.42
C ARG A 441 13.10 17.83 7.13
N THR A 442 12.04 17.69 6.33
CA THR A 442 11.50 16.39 5.89
C THR A 442 12.01 16.00 4.50
N ALA A 443 12.62 16.97 3.78
CA ALA A 443 13.09 16.78 2.42
C ALA A 443 14.54 16.28 2.34
N ASP A 444 15.34 16.49 3.40
CA ASP A 444 16.78 16.25 3.35
C ASP A 444 17.19 14.77 3.49
N ASP A 445 16.31 13.87 3.97
CA ASP A 445 16.74 12.56 4.43
C ASP A 445 16.21 11.34 3.64
N LEU A 446 15.52 11.53 2.51
CA LEU A 446 15.07 10.42 1.68
C LEU A 446 15.28 10.73 0.21
N LEU A 447 16.43 10.31 -0.24
CA LEU A 447 16.68 10.05 -1.64
C LEU A 447 16.02 8.69 -1.96
N ASP A 448 15.22 8.66 -3.01
CA ASP A 448 14.68 7.40 -3.54
C ASP A 448 15.79 6.64 -4.30
N LEU A 449 16.86 7.36 -4.66
CA LEU A 449 18.08 6.83 -5.24
C LEU A 449 18.98 6.28 -4.13
N SER A 450 19.34 5.01 -4.23
CA SER A 450 20.12 4.30 -3.21
C SER A 450 21.59 4.70 -3.19
N GLU A 451 22.13 5.08 -4.35
CA GLU A 451 23.52 5.49 -4.54
C GLU A 451 23.57 6.86 -5.21
N ASP A 452 24.28 7.79 -4.57
CA ASP A 452 24.50 9.12 -5.12
C ASP A 452 25.24 9.06 -6.48
N VAL A 453 25.08 10.12 -7.27
CA VAL A 453 25.83 10.26 -8.51
C VAL A 453 27.32 10.45 -8.21
N ASP A 454 28.14 9.56 -8.74
CA ASP A 454 29.59 9.59 -8.64
C ASP A 454 30.20 9.98 -10.00
N PRO A 455 30.81 11.19 -10.13
CA PRO A 455 31.43 11.63 -11.39
C PRO A 455 32.56 10.73 -11.89
N ALA A 456 33.17 9.93 -11.01
CA ALA A 456 34.22 8.99 -11.40
C ALA A 456 33.67 7.70 -12.03
N ARG A 457 32.39 7.43 -11.81
CA ARG A 457 31.71 6.20 -12.25
C ARG A 457 30.63 6.46 -13.28
N ASP A 458 29.81 7.48 -13.04
CA ASP A 458 28.58 7.72 -13.79
C ASP A 458 28.87 8.52 -15.08
N HIS A 459 28.17 8.22 -16.16
CA HIS A 459 28.20 9.01 -17.39
C HIS A 459 27.36 10.25 -17.23
N ILE A 460 28.00 11.42 -17.24
CA ILE A 460 27.37 12.71 -16.97
C ILE A 460 27.46 13.60 -18.22
N ARG A 461 26.33 14.20 -18.62
CA ARG A 461 26.23 15.21 -19.68
C ARG A 461 25.61 16.48 -19.12
N GLY A 462 26.19 17.64 -19.39
CA GLY A 462 25.70 18.97 -18.94
C GLY A 462 26.65 19.66 -17.98
N GLY A 463 26.14 20.64 -17.21
CA GLY A 463 26.98 21.46 -16.33
C GLY A 463 27.55 20.70 -15.13
N GLU A 464 28.86 20.81 -14.86
CA GLU A 464 29.50 20.18 -13.69
C GLU A 464 28.88 20.69 -12.37
N ASP A 465 28.60 21.98 -12.26
CA ASP A 465 28.01 22.63 -11.10
C ASP A 465 26.48 22.76 -11.17
N ALA A 466 25.83 21.93 -11.98
CA ALA A 466 24.38 22.00 -12.18
C ALA A 466 23.61 21.80 -10.87
N VAL A 467 22.68 22.70 -10.60
CA VAL A 467 21.81 22.70 -9.42
C VAL A 467 20.82 21.52 -9.44
N VAL A 468 20.49 21.03 -10.65
CA VAL A 468 19.59 19.89 -10.82
C VAL A 468 20.29 18.77 -11.56
N THR A 469 20.17 17.57 -11.00
CA THR A 469 20.61 16.32 -11.64
C THR A 469 19.37 15.54 -12.06
N LEU A 470 19.26 15.23 -13.35
CA LEU A 470 18.29 14.31 -13.93
C LEU A 470 19.00 12.98 -14.21
N LEU A 471 18.74 11.94 -13.43
CA LEU A 471 19.28 10.61 -13.65
C LEU A 471 18.22 9.72 -14.26
N GLU A 472 18.61 8.97 -15.28
CA GLU A 472 17.78 7.97 -15.95
C GLU A 472 18.40 6.59 -15.83
N TYR A 473 17.58 5.62 -15.44
CA TYR A 473 17.88 4.21 -15.69
C TYR A 473 17.23 3.82 -17.02
N GLY A 474 18.04 3.48 -17.99
CA GLY A 474 17.61 3.27 -19.37
C GLY A 474 18.16 1.99 -20.00
N ASP A 475 17.53 1.63 -21.11
CA ASP A 475 17.78 0.46 -21.93
C ASP A 475 17.80 0.87 -23.41
N TYR A 476 18.86 0.53 -24.11
CA TYR A 476 19.04 0.96 -25.51
C TYR A 476 18.09 0.29 -26.51
N GLU A 477 17.49 -0.82 -26.17
CA GLU A 477 16.49 -1.49 -27.00
C GLU A 477 15.05 -1.13 -26.59
N CYS A 478 14.86 -0.36 -25.48
CA CYS A 478 13.56 0.07 -25.02
C CYS A 478 13.01 1.22 -25.89
N PRO A 479 11.86 1.06 -26.59
CA PRO A 479 11.30 2.13 -27.44
C PRO A 479 10.94 3.41 -26.67
N TYR A 480 10.58 3.25 -25.38
CA TYR A 480 10.23 4.38 -24.52
C TYR A 480 11.46 5.19 -24.11
N CYS A 481 12.65 4.57 -23.99
CA CYS A 481 13.91 5.30 -23.78
C CYS A 481 14.28 6.14 -24.99
N GLY A 482 14.10 5.61 -26.22
CA GLY A 482 14.29 6.40 -27.44
C GLY A 482 13.35 7.62 -27.53
N GLN A 483 12.09 7.47 -27.10
CA GLN A 483 11.15 8.60 -27.02
C GLN A 483 11.56 9.60 -25.93
N ALA A 484 12.04 9.13 -24.79
CA ALA A 484 12.47 9.95 -23.68
C ALA A 484 13.72 10.78 -24.01
N GLU A 485 14.65 10.24 -24.82
CA GLU A 485 15.88 10.95 -25.23
C GLU A 485 15.58 12.29 -25.93
N VAL A 486 14.54 12.36 -26.75
CA VAL A 486 14.10 13.62 -27.38
C VAL A 486 13.72 14.64 -26.31
N VAL A 487 13.03 14.23 -25.28
CA VAL A 487 12.62 15.08 -24.15
C VAL A 487 13.83 15.52 -23.32
N VAL A 488 14.75 14.59 -23.04
CA VAL A 488 16.00 14.88 -22.30
C VAL A 488 16.83 15.94 -23.03
N ARG A 489 17.00 15.84 -24.36
CA ARG A 489 17.72 16.84 -25.17
C ARG A 489 17.06 18.21 -25.10
N GLU A 490 15.73 18.26 -25.17
CA GLU A 490 14.99 19.52 -25.04
C GLU A 490 15.16 20.14 -23.65
N LEU A 491 15.16 19.34 -22.60
CA LEU A 491 15.42 19.80 -21.23
C LEU A 491 16.86 20.35 -21.10
N LEU A 492 17.86 19.62 -21.58
CA LEU A 492 19.26 20.07 -21.54
C LEU A 492 19.44 21.38 -22.29
N SER A 493 18.81 21.54 -23.47
CA SER A 493 18.85 22.81 -24.22
C SER A 493 18.15 23.95 -23.50
N SER A 494 17.03 23.67 -22.80
CA SER A 494 16.21 24.69 -22.13
C SER A 494 16.81 25.17 -20.81
N PHE A 495 17.48 24.30 -20.06
CA PHE A 495 18.04 24.60 -18.74
C PHE A 495 19.56 24.88 -18.78
N GLY A 496 20.26 24.54 -19.86
CA GLY A 496 21.68 24.79 -20.06
C GLY A 496 22.54 24.30 -18.89
N ALA A 497 23.39 25.18 -18.34
CA ALA A 497 24.29 24.83 -17.24
C ALA A 497 23.61 24.51 -15.89
N GLU A 498 22.31 24.78 -15.76
CA GLU A 498 21.58 24.51 -14.50
C GLU A 498 21.11 23.05 -14.36
N LEU A 499 21.17 22.26 -15.44
CA LEU A 499 20.77 20.85 -15.50
C LEU A 499 21.94 19.99 -15.96
N ARG A 500 22.20 18.90 -15.24
CA ARG A 500 23.04 17.79 -15.72
C ARG A 500 22.21 16.52 -15.83
N TYR A 501 22.53 15.73 -16.84
CA TYR A 501 21.91 14.44 -17.12
C TYR A 501 22.87 13.31 -16.81
N VAL A 502 22.37 12.25 -16.20
CA VAL A 502 23.14 11.06 -15.84
C VAL A 502 22.43 9.83 -16.39
N TRP A 503 23.18 9.00 -17.10
CA TRP A 503 22.69 7.72 -17.59
C TRP A 503 23.24 6.57 -16.74
N ARG A 504 22.36 5.64 -16.34
CA ARG A 504 22.72 4.35 -15.77
C ARG A 504 22.03 3.22 -16.54
N HIS A 505 22.76 2.14 -16.77
CA HIS A 505 22.28 1.01 -17.54
C HIS A 505 21.28 0.16 -16.75
N LEU A 506 20.17 -0.20 -17.39
CA LEU A 506 19.21 -1.20 -16.91
C LEU A 506 18.73 -2.07 -18.07
N PRO A 507 19.57 -2.95 -18.64
CA PRO A 507 19.18 -3.81 -19.74
C PRO A 507 18.13 -4.82 -19.27
N LEU A 508 16.98 -4.85 -19.94
CA LEU A 508 15.87 -5.75 -19.67
C LEU A 508 15.92 -6.95 -20.63
N ASN A 509 16.92 -7.82 -20.46
CA ASN A 509 17.21 -8.93 -21.38
C ASN A 509 16.05 -9.90 -21.61
N ASP A 510 15.10 -9.96 -20.67
CA ASP A 510 13.88 -10.77 -20.76
C ASP A 510 12.88 -10.28 -21.83
N VAL A 511 12.90 -8.99 -22.15
CA VAL A 511 12.05 -8.36 -23.18
C VAL A 511 12.86 -7.79 -24.34
N HIS A 512 14.14 -7.45 -24.12
CA HIS A 512 15.05 -6.81 -25.04
C HIS A 512 16.34 -7.63 -25.18
N PRO A 513 16.40 -8.59 -26.12
CA PRO A 513 17.51 -9.58 -26.19
C PRO A 513 18.89 -8.96 -26.45
N ARG A 514 18.95 -7.78 -27.07
CA ARG A 514 20.21 -7.09 -27.41
C ARG A 514 20.57 -5.98 -26.42
N ALA A 515 19.76 -5.75 -25.38
CA ALA A 515 19.94 -4.65 -24.44
C ALA A 515 21.30 -4.70 -23.71
N GLU A 516 21.72 -5.89 -23.28
CA GLU A 516 22.98 -6.08 -22.56
C GLU A 516 24.19 -5.82 -23.46
N VAL A 517 24.20 -6.40 -24.65
CA VAL A 517 25.31 -6.18 -25.60
C VAL A 517 25.38 -4.73 -26.08
N SER A 518 24.24 -4.04 -26.18
CA SER A 518 24.19 -2.61 -26.50
C SER A 518 24.74 -1.75 -25.36
N ALA A 519 24.45 -2.11 -24.11
CA ALA A 519 25.05 -1.46 -22.95
C ALA A 519 26.57 -1.69 -22.89
N GLU A 520 27.04 -2.91 -23.17
CA GLU A 520 28.47 -3.21 -23.26
C GLU A 520 29.15 -2.42 -24.40
N ALA A 521 28.47 -2.24 -25.53
CA ALA A 521 29.00 -1.44 -26.65
C ALA A 521 29.14 0.05 -26.28
N ALA A 522 28.19 0.61 -25.53
CA ALA A 522 28.28 1.97 -25.03
C ALA A 522 29.46 2.14 -24.05
N GLU A 523 29.67 1.17 -23.15
CA GLU A 523 30.81 1.18 -22.22
C GLU A 523 32.16 0.96 -22.94
N ALA A 524 32.21 0.07 -23.94
CA ALA A 524 33.39 -0.12 -24.75
C ALA A 524 33.78 1.15 -25.55
N ALA A 525 32.81 1.88 -26.05
CA ALA A 525 33.01 3.21 -26.63
C ALA A 525 33.45 4.23 -25.57
N GLY A 526 32.85 4.17 -24.38
CA GLY A 526 33.24 4.98 -23.22
C GLY A 526 34.68 4.79 -22.78
N ALA A 527 35.19 3.55 -22.82
CA ALA A 527 36.59 3.23 -22.55
C ALA A 527 37.57 3.78 -23.60
N GLN A 528 37.04 4.30 -24.74
CA GLN A 528 37.76 5.02 -25.78
C GLN A 528 37.41 6.52 -25.83
N GLY A 529 36.62 7.03 -24.84
CA GLY A 529 36.25 8.45 -24.74
C GLY A 529 34.99 8.85 -25.50
N HIS A 530 34.26 7.89 -26.08
CA HIS A 530 33.13 8.11 -26.99
C HIS A 530 31.79 7.56 -26.46
N PHE A 531 31.59 7.57 -25.13
CA PHE A 531 30.35 7.05 -24.54
C PHE A 531 29.11 7.70 -25.11
N TRP A 532 29.07 9.05 -25.10
CA TRP A 532 27.88 9.81 -25.52
C TRP A 532 27.65 9.74 -27.03
N ASP A 533 28.70 9.58 -27.83
CA ASP A 533 28.56 9.42 -29.28
C ASP A 533 27.87 8.08 -29.62
N MET A 534 28.25 7.03 -28.91
CA MET A 534 27.62 5.70 -29.03
C MET A 534 26.20 5.71 -28.45
N HIS A 535 26.01 6.30 -27.27
CA HIS A 535 24.70 6.44 -26.61
C HIS A 535 23.67 7.09 -27.55
N ASP A 536 24.02 8.22 -28.14
CA ASP A 536 23.12 8.96 -29.03
C ASP A 536 22.73 8.15 -30.29
N ARG A 537 23.65 7.37 -30.83
CA ARG A 537 23.40 6.49 -31.97
C ARG A 537 22.52 5.30 -31.64
N LEU A 538 22.80 4.64 -30.52
CA LEU A 538 22.02 3.46 -30.07
C LEU A 538 20.55 3.82 -29.80
N LEU A 539 20.28 4.98 -29.21
CA LEU A 539 18.90 5.45 -28.99
C LEU A 539 18.23 5.97 -30.26
N ALA A 540 18.98 6.48 -31.23
CA ALA A 540 18.45 6.96 -32.50
C ALA A 540 18.12 5.80 -33.47
N ASP A 541 18.84 4.69 -33.43
CA ASP A 541 18.72 3.56 -34.37
C ASP A 541 18.44 2.24 -33.62
N GLN A 542 17.34 2.22 -32.86
CA GLN A 542 16.96 1.07 -32.03
C GLN A 542 16.53 -0.16 -32.85
N GLU A 543 16.05 0.02 -34.09
CA GLU A 543 15.57 -1.08 -34.92
C GLU A 543 16.72 -1.95 -35.46
N LEU A 544 17.75 -1.32 -36.00
CA LEU A 544 18.88 -2.02 -36.60
C LEU A 544 19.94 -2.42 -35.57
N LEU A 545 20.26 -1.52 -34.63
CA LEU A 545 21.32 -1.69 -33.61
C LEU A 545 22.60 -2.33 -34.18
N ASP A 546 23.07 -1.76 -35.29
CA ASP A 546 24.31 -2.19 -35.92
C ASP A 546 25.52 -1.62 -35.18
N LEU A 547 25.95 -2.36 -34.14
CA LEU A 547 27.01 -1.92 -33.24
C LEU A 547 28.34 -1.69 -33.96
N GLY A 548 28.66 -2.52 -34.97
CA GLY A 548 29.88 -2.41 -35.76
C GLY A 548 29.90 -1.13 -36.59
N ARG A 549 28.81 -0.84 -37.32
CA ARG A 549 28.68 0.38 -38.12
C ARG A 549 28.76 1.62 -37.23
N HIS A 550 28.08 1.62 -36.10
CA HIS A 550 28.13 2.77 -35.18
C HIS A 550 29.53 2.99 -34.63
N ALA A 551 30.25 1.93 -34.28
CA ALA A 551 31.62 2.00 -33.77
C ALA A 551 32.60 2.52 -34.85
N GLU A 552 32.48 2.08 -36.12
CA GLU A 552 33.25 2.57 -37.25
C GLU A 552 32.99 4.04 -37.55
N GLU A 553 31.72 4.46 -37.58
CA GLU A 553 31.32 5.83 -37.84
C GLU A 553 31.75 6.82 -36.73
N ILE A 554 31.93 6.34 -35.50
CA ILE A 554 32.48 7.12 -34.37
C ILE A 554 34.01 7.19 -34.47
N GLY A 555 34.64 6.24 -35.18
CA GLY A 555 36.09 6.16 -35.34
C GLY A 555 36.79 5.42 -34.19
N LEU A 556 36.14 4.43 -33.61
CA LEU A 556 36.74 3.61 -32.55
C LEU A 556 37.83 2.66 -33.07
N ASP A 557 38.74 2.29 -32.20
CA ASP A 557 39.61 1.12 -32.43
C ASP A 557 38.75 -0.15 -32.42
N MET A 558 38.51 -0.68 -33.63
CA MET A 558 37.61 -1.81 -33.86
C MET A 558 38.13 -3.11 -33.24
N ASP A 559 39.45 -3.33 -33.23
CA ASP A 559 40.01 -4.53 -32.63
C ASP A 559 39.81 -4.54 -31.11
N ARG A 560 40.03 -3.40 -30.47
CA ARG A 560 39.77 -3.19 -29.05
C ARG A 560 38.28 -3.27 -28.74
N PHE A 561 37.42 -2.66 -29.54
CA PHE A 561 35.98 -2.67 -29.37
C PHE A 561 35.42 -4.10 -29.37
N TRP A 562 35.78 -4.90 -30.39
CA TRP A 562 35.32 -6.27 -30.48
C TRP A 562 35.96 -7.21 -29.43
N ASP A 563 37.19 -6.93 -28.98
CA ASP A 563 37.83 -7.70 -27.90
C ASP A 563 37.11 -7.44 -26.57
N ASP A 564 36.75 -6.21 -26.28
CA ASP A 564 36.01 -5.82 -25.08
C ASP A 564 34.62 -6.49 -25.03
N LEU A 565 33.88 -6.51 -26.15
CA LEU A 565 32.58 -7.18 -26.25
C LEU A 565 32.68 -8.69 -26.12
N ARG A 566 33.64 -9.34 -26.83
CA ARG A 566 33.83 -10.81 -26.77
C ARG A 566 34.20 -11.30 -25.38
N ARG A 567 34.91 -10.50 -24.61
CA ARG A 567 35.35 -10.83 -23.25
C ARG A 567 34.40 -10.36 -22.16
N HIS A 568 33.32 -9.70 -22.55
CA HIS A 568 32.37 -9.09 -21.61
C HIS A 568 33.06 -8.21 -20.56
N ARG A 569 34.03 -7.40 -20.99
CA ARG A 569 34.91 -6.65 -20.10
C ARG A 569 34.17 -5.63 -19.26
N HIS A 570 33.08 -5.09 -19.79
CA HIS A 570 32.29 -4.03 -19.18
C HIS A 570 31.03 -4.52 -18.45
N LEU A 571 30.74 -5.82 -18.51
CA LEU A 571 29.59 -6.41 -17.80
C LEU A 571 29.56 -6.14 -16.27
N PRO A 572 30.72 -6.14 -15.55
CA PRO A 572 30.73 -5.79 -14.13
C PRO A 572 30.22 -4.37 -13.86
N ARG A 573 30.56 -3.39 -14.71
CA ARG A 573 30.10 -2.00 -14.57
C ARG A 573 28.59 -1.89 -14.78
N ILE A 574 28.05 -2.57 -15.79
CA ILE A 574 26.60 -2.65 -16.03
C ILE A 574 25.89 -3.31 -14.85
N ALA A 575 26.47 -4.37 -14.28
CA ALA A 575 25.92 -5.06 -13.12
C ALA A 575 25.84 -4.16 -11.87
N GLU A 576 26.77 -3.20 -11.70
CA GLU A 576 26.71 -2.19 -10.64
C GLU A 576 25.49 -1.27 -10.83
N ASP A 577 25.22 -0.81 -12.05
CA ASP A 577 24.06 0.02 -12.34
C ASP A 577 22.76 -0.74 -12.12
N VAL A 578 22.68 -2.00 -12.53
CA VAL A 578 21.53 -2.87 -12.28
C VAL A 578 21.32 -3.07 -10.77
N ALA A 579 22.40 -3.27 -10.00
CA ALA A 579 22.31 -3.39 -8.54
C ALA A 579 21.82 -2.08 -7.88
N SER A 580 22.30 -0.93 -8.37
CA SER A 580 21.85 0.40 -7.95
C SER A 580 20.38 0.64 -8.29
N ALA A 581 19.93 0.21 -9.49
CA ALA A 581 18.52 0.27 -9.91
C ALA A 581 17.63 -0.56 -8.97
N ASP A 582 18.04 -1.78 -8.68
CA ASP A 582 17.32 -2.68 -7.78
C ASP A 582 17.22 -2.10 -6.36
N ALA A 583 18.33 -1.61 -5.82
CA ALA A 583 18.38 -0.99 -4.51
C ALA A 583 17.52 0.31 -4.46
N SER A 584 17.36 1.01 -5.60
CA SER A 584 16.50 2.19 -5.76
C SER A 584 15.04 1.83 -6.08
N GLY A 585 14.70 0.53 -6.18
CA GLY A 585 13.36 0.06 -6.49
C GLY A 585 12.92 0.35 -7.93
N VAL A 586 13.84 0.41 -8.89
CA VAL A 586 13.54 0.63 -10.32
C VAL A 586 12.99 -0.64 -10.94
N ALA A 587 11.82 -0.52 -11.56
CA ALA A 587 11.07 -1.66 -12.09
C ALA A 587 11.07 -1.77 -13.61
N GLY A 588 11.55 -0.75 -14.31
CA GLY A 588 11.52 -0.70 -15.77
C GLY A 588 12.13 0.60 -16.30
N THR A 589 12.24 0.68 -17.61
CA THR A 589 12.87 1.77 -18.34
C THR A 589 11.85 2.51 -19.22
N PRO A 590 11.99 3.84 -19.39
CA PRO A 590 12.88 4.71 -18.61
C PRO A 590 12.36 4.96 -17.19
N THR A 591 13.27 5.11 -16.22
CA THR A 591 12.92 5.59 -14.89
C THR A 591 13.80 6.78 -14.52
N PHE A 592 13.17 7.91 -14.18
CA PHE A 592 13.85 9.16 -13.89
C PHE A 592 13.94 9.46 -12.40
N PHE A 593 15.09 10.01 -11.99
CA PHE A 593 15.31 10.61 -10.67
C PHE A 593 15.77 12.05 -10.81
N ILE A 594 15.17 12.97 -10.06
CA ILE A 594 15.51 14.39 -10.07
C ILE A 594 16.06 14.78 -8.71
N ASN A 595 17.36 15.11 -8.64
CA ASN A 595 18.09 15.31 -7.39
C ASN A 595 17.86 14.14 -6.41
N GLY A 596 18.05 12.91 -6.88
CA GLY A 596 17.90 11.68 -6.11
C GLY A 596 16.45 11.27 -5.77
N ARG A 597 15.44 11.99 -6.26
CA ARG A 597 14.02 11.68 -6.05
C ARG A 597 13.39 11.11 -7.29
N ARG A 598 12.75 9.98 -7.15
CA ARG A 598 12.06 9.33 -8.26
C ARG A 598 10.94 10.20 -8.81
N HIS A 599 10.90 10.33 -10.13
CA HIS A 599 9.80 10.96 -10.86
C HIS A 599 8.72 9.92 -11.15
N PHE A 600 7.51 10.14 -10.64
CA PHE A 600 6.35 9.24 -10.84
C PHE A 600 5.35 9.78 -11.89
N GLY A 601 5.73 10.80 -12.65
CA GLY A 601 4.88 11.40 -13.69
C GLY A 601 5.17 10.84 -15.08
N ALA A 602 4.41 11.35 -16.07
CA ALA A 602 4.76 11.15 -17.46
C ALA A 602 6.13 11.77 -17.76
N TYR A 603 6.85 11.21 -18.71
CA TYR A 603 8.17 11.73 -19.15
C TYR A 603 8.06 12.60 -20.41
N ASP A 604 6.93 13.33 -20.56
CA ASP A 604 6.78 14.39 -21.55
C ASP A 604 7.50 15.68 -21.10
N VAL A 605 7.76 16.57 -22.08
CA VAL A 605 8.49 17.82 -21.86
C VAL A 605 7.84 18.69 -20.77
N ALA A 606 6.52 18.82 -20.76
CA ALA A 606 5.82 19.69 -19.82
C ALA A 606 5.94 19.19 -18.39
N THR A 607 5.76 17.87 -18.18
CA THR A 607 5.77 17.23 -16.87
C THR A 607 7.18 17.21 -16.28
N LEU A 608 8.20 16.82 -17.05
CA LEU A 608 9.59 16.84 -16.60
C LEU A 608 10.11 18.26 -16.38
N THR A 609 9.77 19.24 -17.25
CA THR A 609 10.08 20.66 -17.03
C THR A 609 9.52 21.18 -15.71
N ALA A 610 8.26 20.85 -15.38
CA ALA A 610 7.66 21.24 -14.11
C ALA A 610 8.39 20.62 -12.91
N ALA A 611 8.80 19.36 -13.03
CA ALA A 611 9.52 18.64 -11.98
C ALA A 611 10.95 19.20 -11.79
N VAL A 612 11.68 19.51 -12.85
CA VAL A 612 13.01 20.16 -12.84
C VAL A 612 12.91 21.54 -12.20
N LYS A 613 11.95 22.39 -12.62
CA LYS A 613 11.72 23.71 -12.00
C LYS A 613 11.37 23.63 -10.52
N ALA A 614 10.63 22.59 -10.11
CA ALA A 614 10.34 22.36 -8.70
C ALA A 614 11.59 21.93 -7.92
N ALA A 615 12.49 21.16 -8.53
CA ALA A 615 13.78 20.78 -7.93
C ALA A 615 14.73 21.98 -7.79
N GLN A 616 14.83 22.84 -8.82
CA GLN A 616 15.58 24.09 -8.77
C GLN A 616 15.15 24.99 -7.60
N ARG A 617 13.84 25.23 -7.49
CA ARG A 617 13.29 26.04 -6.38
C ARG A 617 13.63 25.46 -5.01
N ARG A 618 13.60 24.13 -4.86
CA ARG A 618 14.01 23.46 -3.60
C ARG A 618 15.49 23.64 -3.31
N ALA A 619 16.35 23.50 -4.31
CA ALA A 619 17.79 23.70 -4.17
C ALA A 619 18.14 25.16 -3.81
N GLN A 620 17.51 26.15 -4.46
CA GLN A 620 17.68 27.56 -4.13
C GLN A 620 17.25 27.90 -2.68
N ILE A 621 16.14 27.33 -2.21
CA ILE A 621 15.68 27.50 -0.82
C ILE A 621 16.71 26.91 0.17
N ARG A 622 17.35 25.79 -0.19
CA ARG A 622 18.41 25.18 0.65
C ARG A 622 19.66 26.05 0.71
N LEU A 623 20.14 26.53 -0.43
CA LEU A 623 21.29 27.43 -0.51
C LEU A 623 21.06 28.75 0.26
N ALA A 624 19.83 29.28 0.24
CA ALA A 624 19.47 30.47 0.99
C ALA A 624 19.27 30.22 2.49
N ALA A 625 19.16 28.96 2.93
CA ALA A 625 18.96 28.58 4.33
C ALA A 625 20.23 28.01 5.01
N ALA A 626 21.29 27.72 4.24
CA ALA A 626 22.64 27.38 4.67
C ALA A 626 23.49 28.63 4.87
#